data_801a039203fcc2f816e5819586fdaad5
#
_entry.id   801a039203fcc2f816e5819586fdaad5
#
_cell.length_a   1.000
_cell.length_b   1.000
_cell.length_c   1.000
_cell.angle_alpha   90.00
_cell.angle_beta   90.00
_cell.angle_gamma   90.00
#
_symmetry.space_group_name_H-M   'P 1'
#
loop_
_entity.id
_entity.type
_entity.pdbx_description
1 polymer ?
#
loop_
_entity_poly.entity_id
_entity_poly.type
_entity_poly.pdbx_seq_one_letter_code
_entity_poly.pdbx_strand_id
1 'polypeptide(L)'
;MLKEKGFYKGVNFGGWFSQCDYSEDRLNSFITEADFKKAASWGIDHVRIPVDYNIFEAEDGFTRIEKAFALCRKYGLNTILDLHKTAGFSFDNYGENESGFFESDELQERFYRLWEEFAKRYGCLSDSVAFELLNEVTDMAFIDQWNRISNECIKRIRAYAPDTLILVGSYWNNSSEAVKDLLPPYDDKVIYNMHCYDPIKFTHQGAYWTDMVNPEERFSFEEAEISPAYFEQRFISAIEKAKENNTDLYCGEYGVIDRSTPEDTVKWFKCINSVFEKYGIARCAWSYKEMDFGLADSRLDDVRDELLKYL
;
A
#
# COMPACT_ATOMS: atom_id res chain seq x y z
N MET A 1 -15.28 9.59 3.41
CA MET A 1 -15.40 9.15 1.99
C MET A 1 -14.96 7.69 1.83
N LEU A 2 -13.71 7.34 2.14
CA LEU A 2 -13.19 5.96 1.96
C LEU A 2 -14.03 4.88 2.64
N LYS A 3 -14.44 5.10 3.90
CA LYS A 3 -15.29 4.16 4.65
C LYS A 3 -16.63 3.89 3.96
N GLU A 4 -17.26 4.92 3.43
CA GLU A 4 -18.58 4.81 2.77
C GLU A 4 -18.48 4.13 1.40
N LYS A 5 -17.30 4.22 0.77
CA LYS A 5 -17.02 3.61 -0.52
C LYS A 5 -16.42 2.20 -0.42
N GLY A 6 -16.25 1.64 0.79
CA GLY A 6 -15.71 0.29 0.99
C GLY A 6 -14.20 0.19 0.76
N PHE A 7 -13.45 1.19 1.22
CA PHE A 7 -11.98 1.21 1.21
C PHE A 7 -11.45 1.54 2.62
N TYR A 8 -12.04 0.96 3.66
CA TYR A 8 -11.69 1.31 5.03
C TYR A 8 -10.72 0.34 5.70
N LYS A 9 -10.90 -0.97 5.48
CA LYS A 9 -10.09 -2.04 6.07
C LYS A 9 -9.69 -3.03 5.00
N GLY A 10 -8.41 -3.15 4.75
CA GLY A 10 -7.90 -4.01 3.69
C GLY A 10 -6.68 -4.82 4.07
N VAL A 11 -6.23 -5.64 3.13
CA VAL A 11 -4.98 -6.37 3.18
C VAL A 11 -4.28 -6.32 1.83
N ASN A 12 -2.95 -6.23 1.85
CA ASN A 12 -2.12 -6.26 0.64
C ASN A 12 -1.95 -7.69 0.13
N PHE A 13 -2.12 -7.92 -1.16
CA PHE A 13 -1.68 -9.13 -1.84
C PHE A 13 -0.25 -8.94 -2.39
N GLY A 14 0.68 -8.62 -1.46
CA GLY A 14 2.10 -8.40 -1.77
C GLY A 14 2.80 -9.67 -2.27
N GLY A 15 3.89 -9.50 -3.03
CA GLY A 15 4.69 -10.59 -3.55
C GLY A 15 4.05 -11.40 -4.67
N TRP A 16 2.97 -10.91 -5.28
CA TRP A 16 2.24 -11.59 -6.37
C TRP A 16 2.61 -11.02 -7.74
N PHE A 17 2.24 -9.77 -8.02
CA PHE A 17 2.55 -9.04 -9.26
C PHE A 17 3.63 -7.99 -9.06
N SER A 18 4.21 -7.93 -7.89
CA SER A 18 5.34 -7.09 -7.52
C SER A 18 6.26 -7.86 -6.58
N GLN A 19 7.51 -7.42 -6.44
CA GLN A 19 8.52 -8.01 -5.55
C GLN A 19 8.61 -9.54 -5.71
N CYS A 20 8.65 -10.02 -6.95
CA CYS A 20 8.68 -11.44 -7.27
C CYS A 20 9.55 -11.70 -8.51
N ASP A 21 9.74 -12.97 -8.85
CA ASP A 21 10.52 -13.41 -10.01
C ASP A 21 9.76 -13.40 -11.34
N TYR A 22 8.49 -13.00 -11.31
CA TYR A 22 7.53 -12.99 -12.44
C TYR A 22 7.39 -14.34 -13.16
N SER A 23 7.79 -15.46 -12.53
CA SER A 23 7.61 -16.78 -13.10
C SER A 23 6.12 -17.09 -13.29
N GLU A 24 5.79 -17.89 -14.31
CA GLU A 24 4.42 -18.35 -14.55
C GLU A 24 3.83 -19.08 -13.33
N ASP A 25 4.64 -19.81 -12.60
CA ASP A 25 4.21 -20.47 -11.37
C ASP A 25 3.84 -19.43 -10.30
N ARG A 26 4.71 -18.44 -10.06
CA ARG A 26 4.44 -17.37 -9.10
C ARG A 26 3.17 -16.59 -9.46
N LEU A 27 3.05 -16.17 -10.70
CA LEU A 27 1.92 -15.36 -11.16
C LEU A 27 0.58 -16.11 -11.15
N ASN A 28 0.59 -17.45 -11.34
CA ASN A 28 -0.64 -18.25 -11.42
C ASN A 28 -1.02 -18.97 -10.13
N SER A 29 -0.06 -19.27 -9.23
CA SER A 29 -0.30 -20.16 -8.10
C SER A 29 -0.08 -19.52 -6.73
N PHE A 30 0.60 -18.37 -6.65
CA PHE A 30 0.86 -17.73 -5.36
C PHE A 30 -0.42 -17.20 -4.71
N ILE A 31 -1.22 -16.40 -5.44
CA ILE A 31 -2.55 -15.99 -4.99
C ILE A 31 -3.59 -16.70 -5.84
N THR A 32 -4.46 -17.44 -5.19
CA THR A 32 -5.49 -18.27 -5.81
C THR A 32 -6.89 -17.80 -5.39
N GLU A 33 -7.92 -18.32 -6.03
CA GLU A 33 -9.30 -18.02 -5.65
C GLU A 33 -9.60 -18.33 -4.17
N ALA A 34 -8.96 -19.36 -3.59
CA ALA A 34 -9.11 -19.69 -2.17
C ALA A 34 -8.60 -18.57 -1.25
N ASP A 35 -7.57 -17.85 -1.68
CA ASP A 35 -7.00 -16.72 -0.93
C ASP A 35 -7.97 -15.52 -0.91
N PHE A 36 -8.63 -15.19 -2.02
CA PHE A 36 -9.68 -14.17 -2.07
C PHE A 36 -10.86 -14.52 -1.15
N LYS A 37 -11.31 -15.77 -1.18
CA LYS A 37 -12.37 -16.27 -0.30
C LYS A 37 -11.96 -16.17 1.17
N LYS A 38 -10.72 -16.54 1.51
CA LYS A 38 -10.18 -16.46 2.87
C LYS A 38 -10.07 -15.00 3.33
N ALA A 39 -9.49 -14.12 2.51
CA ALA A 39 -9.37 -12.70 2.82
C ALA A 39 -10.76 -12.05 3.05
N ALA A 40 -11.74 -12.31 2.19
CA ALA A 40 -13.10 -11.82 2.36
C ALA A 40 -13.74 -12.29 3.69
N SER A 41 -13.40 -13.48 4.18
CA SER A 41 -13.91 -14.00 5.46
C SER A 41 -13.34 -13.25 6.69
N TRP A 42 -12.31 -12.41 6.52
CA TRP A 42 -11.71 -11.61 7.59
C TRP A 42 -12.49 -10.33 7.93
N GLY A 43 -13.58 -10.05 7.18
CA GLY A 43 -14.39 -8.84 7.39
C GLY A 43 -13.74 -7.56 6.87
N ILE A 44 -12.75 -7.68 5.97
CA ILE A 44 -12.17 -6.58 5.22
C ILE A 44 -13.08 -6.19 4.05
N ASP A 45 -12.95 -4.98 3.56
CA ASP A 45 -13.78 -4.45 2.46
C ASP A 45 -13.00 -4.30 1.14
N HIS A 46 -11.66 -4.33 1.19
CA HIS A 46 -10.85 -4.23 -0.01
C HIS A 46 -9.52 -4.99 0.09
N VAL A 47 -8.88 -5.18 -1.04
CA VAL A 47 -7.49 -5.61 -1.17
C VAL A 47 -6.68 -4.56 -1.94
N ARG A 48 -5.45 -4.31 -1.53
CA ARG A 48 -4.48 -3.57 -2.34
C ARG A 48 -3.67 -4.59 -3.13
N ILE A 49 -3.55 -4.39 -4.43
CA ILE A 49 -2.82 -5.26 -5.34
C ILE A 49 -1.62 -4.48 -5.88
N PRO A 50 -0.43 -4.68 -5.29
CA PRO A 50 0.82 -4.15 -5.81
C PRO A 50 1.14 -4.79 -7.16
N VAL A 51 1.44 -3.95 -8.18
CA VAL A 51 1.82 -4.41 -9.51
C VAL A 51 3.04 -3.66 -10.01
N ASP A 52 3.97 -4.35 -10.63
CA ASP A 52 5.10 -3.74 -11.30
C ASP A 52 4.79 -3.50 -12.78
N TYR A 53 5.35 -2.44 -13.35
CA TYR A 53 5.13 -2.12 -14.77
C TYR A 53 5.51 -3.28 -15.70
N ASN A 54 6.47 -4.11 -15.30
CA ASN A 54 6.94 -5.29 -16.04
C ASN A 54 5.80 -6.27 -16.39
N ILE A 55 4.77 -6.36 -15.52
CA ILE A 55 3.60 -7.20 -15.77
C ILE A 55 2.89 -6.79 -17.08
N PHE A 56 2.86 -5.49 -17.38
CA PHE A 56 2.14 -4.93 -18.53
C PHE A 56 2.96 -4.92 -19.82
N GLU A 57 4.22 -5.31 -19.76
CA GLU A 57 5.05 -5.60 -20.95
C GLU A 57 4.72 -6.96 -21.56
N ALA A 58 4.13 -7.88 -20.77
CA ALA A 58 3.62 -9.16 -21.26
C ALA A 58 2.24 -9.00 -21.93
N GLU A 59 1.98 -9.79 -22.98
CA GLU A 59 0.74 -9.74 -23.76
C GLU A 59 -0.52 -9.96 -22.91
N ASP A 60 -0.42 -10.77 -21.85
CA ASP A 60 -1.53 -11.15 -20.98
C ASP A 60 -1.60 -10.34 -19.67
N GLY A 61 -0.70 -9.37 -19.45
CA GLY A 61 -0.59 -8.65 -18.20
C GLY A 61 -1.89 -7.99 -17.74
N PHE A 62 -2.56 -7.27 -18.62
CA PHE A 62 -3.89 -6.70 -18.33
C PHE A 62 -4.93 -7.77 -18.01
N THR A 63 -4.92 -8.88 -18.73
CA THR A 63 -5.85 -9.99 -18.49
C THR A 63 -5.67 -10.61 -17.11
N ARG A 64 -4.44 -10.67 -16.60
CA ARG A 64 -4.14 -11.16 -15.22
C ARG A 64 -4.77 -10.24 -14.16
N ILE A 65 -4.62 -8.93 -14.33
CA ILE A 65 -5.22 -7.94 -13.42
C ILE A 65 -6.75 -7.97 -13.49
N GLU A 66 -7.33 -8.08 -14.68
CA GLU A 66 -8.78 -8.19 -14.87
C GLU A 66 -9.37 -9.44 -14.20
N LYS A 67 -8.64 -10.57 -14.23
CA LYS A 67 -9.01 -11.78 -13.48
C LYS A 67 -8.98 -11.53 -11.97
N ALA A 68 -7.96 -10.83 -11.46
CA ALA A 68 -7.88 -10.48 -10.05
C ALA A 68 -9.06 -9.58 -9.64
N PHE A 69 -9.39 -8.56 -10.41
CA PHE A 69 -10.56 -7.69 -10.16
C PHE A 69 -11.88 -8.48 -10.20
N ALA A 70 -12.00 -9.44 -11.11
CA ALA A 70 -13.19 -10.31 -11.17
C ALA A 70 -13.32 -11.17 -9.90
N LEU A 71 -12.23 -11.68 -9.35
CA LEU A 71 -12.22 -12.43 -8.10
C LEU A 71 -12.53 -11.53 -6.90
N CYS A 72 -11.95 -10.32 -6.82
CA CYS A 72 -12.33 -9.35 -5.79
C CYS A 72 -13.85 -9.12 -5.79
N ARG A 73 -14.40 -8.77 -6.95
CA ARG A 73 -15.83 -8.51 -7.11
C ARG A 73 -16.68 -9.72 -6.76
N LYS A 74 -16.25 -10.94 -7.14
CA LYS A 74 -16.93 -12.20 -6.81
C LYS A 74 -17.09 -12.41 -5.30
N TYR A 75 -16.10 -11.97 -4.52
CA TYR A 75 -16.09 -12.11 -3.06
C TYR A 75 -16.47 -10.83 -2.31
N GLY A 76 -16.98 -9.80 -3.03
CA GLY A 76 -17.45 -8.56 -2.41
C GLY A 76 -16.32 -7.66 -1.88
N LEU A 77 -15.13 -7.76 -2.46
CA LEU A 77 -13.98 -6.94 -2.13
C LEU A 77 -13.78 -5.86 -3.20
N ASN A 78 -13.51 -4.65 -2.78
CA ASN A 78 -12.98 -3.60 -3.64
C ASN A 78 -11.48 -3.78 -3.88
N THR A 79 -10.90 -3.02 -4.79
CA THR A 79 -9.48 -3.14 -5.14
C THR A 79 -8.81 -1.78 -5.19
N ILE A 80 -7.64 -1.65 -4.56
CA ILE A 80 -6.69 -0.59 -4.86
C ILE A 80 -5.62 -1.16 -5.78
N LEU A 81 -5.55 -0.65 -7.02
CA LEU A 81 -4.48 -0.95 -7.96
C LEU A 81 -3.32 -0.01 -7.66
N ASP A 82 -2.24 -0.56 -7.13
CA ASP A 82 -1.02 0.15 -6.80
C ASP A 82 0.06 -0.13 -7.84
N LEU A 83 0.58 0.93 -8.49
CA LEU A 83 1.79 0.78 -9.30
C LEU A 83 3.00 0.78 -8.37
N HIS A 84 3.50 -0.42 -8.07
CA HIS A 84 4.52 -0.62 -7.04
C HIS A 84 5.93 -0.27 -7.55
N LYS A 85 6.16 -0.48 -8.83
CA LYS A 85 7.39 -0.14 -9.57
C LYS A 85 7.04 0.43 -10.92
N THR A 86 7.78 1.46 -11.35
CA THR A 86 7.70 2.02 -12.70
C THR A 86 9.07 2.02 -13.39
N ALA A 87 9.10 2.11 -14.71
CA ALA A 87 10.37 2.20 -15.44
C ALA A 87 11.21 3.37 -14.92
N GLY A 88 12.42 3.09 -14.49
CA GLY A 88 13.35 4.05 -13.90
C GLY A 88 13.16 4.37 -12.43
N PHE A 89 12.26 3.68 -11.73
CA PHE A 89 12.13 3.78 -10.27
C PHE A 89 11.59 2.50 -9.63
N SER A 90 12.30 2.01 -8.63
CA SER A 90 11.85 1.04 -7.64
C SER A 90 12.24 1.51 -6.25
N PHE A 91 11.37 1.30 -5.26
CA PHE A 91 11.71 1.59 -3.86
C PHE A 91 12.70 0.56 -3.29
N ASP A 92 12.75 -0.62 -3.88
CA ASP A 92 13.68 -1.70 -3.59
C ASP A 92 14.55 -2.03 -4.81
N ASN A 93 15.60 -2.81 -4.58
CA ASN A 93 16.49 -3.28 -5.63
C ASN A 93 16.21 -4.73 -6.04
N TYR A 94 14.97 -5.21 -5.91
CA TYR A 94 14.63 -6.60 -6.21
C TYR A 94 14.92 -6.93 -7.68
N GLY A 95 16.12 -7.41 -7.91
CA GLY A 95 16.61 -7.93 -9.18
C GLY A 95 17.02 -6.91 -10.26
N GLU A 96 16.75 -5.61 -10.11
CA GLU A 96 17.04 -4.60 -11.14
C GLU A 96 17.39 -3.24 -10.55
N ASN A 97 18.31 -2.54 -11.23
CA ASN A 97 18.74 -1.21 -10.85
C ASN A 97 17.94 -0.16 -11.66
N GLU A 98 16.74 0.16 -11.20
CA GLU A 98 15.86 1.17 -11.82
C GLU A 98 16.24 2.57 -11.33
N SER A 99 16.53 3.50 -12.23
CA SER A 99 16.90 4.88 -11.88
C SER A 99 16.55 5.90 -12.97
N GLY A 100 16.47 7.17 -12.59
CA GLY A 100 16.30 8.28 -13.52
C GLY A 100 14.86 8.72 -13.78
N PHE A 101 13.86 8.09 -13.17
CA PHE A 101 12.46 8.43 -13.38
C PHE A 101 12.12 9.90 -13.11
N PHE A 102 12.61 10.46 -12.00
CA PHE A 102 12.29 11.84 -11.60
C PHE A 102 12.93 12.92 -12.47
N GLU A 103 13.93 12.55 -13.30
CA GLU A 103 14.72 13.46 -14.11
C GLU A 103 14.50 13.27 -15.62
N SER A 104 13.90 12.14 -16.03
CA SER A 104 13.68 11.78 -17.42
C SER A 104 12.24 11.99 -17.88
N ASP A 105 12.04 12.95 -18.79
CA ASP A 105 10.72 13.18 -19.42
C ASP A 105 10.21 11.94 -20.17
N GLU A 106 11.10 11.12 -20.74
CA GLU A 106 10.72 9.89 -21.44
C GLU A 106 10.16 8.85 -20.48
N LEU A 107 10.79 8.64 -19.32
CA LEU A 107 10.31 7.70 -18.31
C LEU A 107 8.99 8.18 -17.67
N GLN A 108 8.87 9.49 -17.44
CA GLN A 108 7.63 10.09 -16.96
C GLN A 108 6.50 9.93 -17.99
N GLU A 109 6.79 10.08 -19.27
CA GLU A 109 5.78 9.86 -20.32
C GLU A 109 5.34 8.39 -20.40
N ARG A 110 6.25 7.41 -20.19
CA ARG A 110 5.88 5.99 -20.08
C ARG A 110 4.95 5.74 -18.90
N PHE A 111 5.25 6.33 -17.74
CA PHE A 111 4.41 6.28 -16.55
C PHE A 111 3.01 6.87 -16.81
N TYR A 112 2.92 8.03 -17.43
CA TYR A 112 1.64 8.67 -17.76
C TYR A 112 0.82 7.81 -18.74
N ARG A 113 1.43 7.25 -19.77
CA ARG A 113 0.74 6.36 -20.74
C ARG A 113 0.18 5.11 -20.09
N LEU A 114 0.91 4.51 -19.17
CA LEU A 114 0.44 3.34 -18.42
C LEU A 114 -0.79 3.71 -17.58
N TRP A 115 -0.76 4.84 -16.88
CA TRP A 115 -1.90 5.33 -16.10
C TRP A 115 -3.10 5.74 -16.97
N GLU A 116 -2.87 6.32 -18.14
CA GLU A 116 -3.94 6.58 -19.11
C GLU A 116 -4.59 5.27 -19.59
N GLU A 117 -3.80 4.23 -19.80
CA GLU A 117 -4.32 2.92 -20.19
C GLU A 117 -5.13 2.28 -19.05
N PHE A 118 -4.67 2.36 -17.81
CA PHE A 118 -5.47 1.93 -16.63
C PHE A 118 -6.77 2.73 -16.53
N ALA A 119 -6.72 4.04 -16.72
CA ALA A 119 -7.89 4.90 -16.63
C ALA A 119 -8.92 4.58 -17.74
N LYS A 120 -8.49 4.31 -18.97
CA LYS A 120 -9.36 3.89 -20.07
C LYS A 120 -10.05 2.55 -19.80
N ARG A 121 -9.30 1.57 -19.25
CA ARG A 121 -9.81 0.22 -18.99
C ARG A 121 -10.67 0.15 -17.75
N TYR A 122 -10.27 0.83 -16.67
CA TYR A 122 -10.79 0.61 -15.33
C TYR A 122 -11.55 1.81 -14.76
N GLY A 123 -11.52 2.97 -15.40
CA GLY A 123 -12.23 4.16 -14.94
C GLY A 123 -13.74 3.99 -14.81
N CYS A 124 -14.35 3.07 -15.56
CA CYS A 124 -15.76 2.70 -15.41
C CYS A 124 -16.04 1.84 -14.17
N LEU A 125 -15.02 1.40 -13.43
CA LEU A 125 -15.11 0.59 -12.22
C LEU A 125 -14.92 1.43 -10.95
N SER A 126 -15.09 2.74 -11.01
CA SER A 126 -14.81 3.70 -9.93
C SER A 126 -15.52 3.42 -8.60
N ASP A 127 -16.60 2.65 -8.61
CA ASP A 127 -17.29 2.21 -7.39
C ASP A 127 -16.54 1.10 -6.64
N SER A 128 -15.62 0.39 -7.30
CA SER A 128 -14.93 -0.78 -6.74
C SER A 128 -13.43 -0.83 -6.99
N VAL A 129 -12.89 0.09 -7.79
CA VAL A 129 -11.45 0.18 -8.09
C VAL A 129 -10.97 1.60 -7.82
N ALA A 130 -9.93 1.71 -6.98
CA ALA A 130 -9.16 2.92 -6.76
C ALA A 130 -7.74 2.75 -7.30
N PHE A 131 -7.05 3.85 -7.59
CA PHE A 131 -5.69 3.87 -8.11
C PHE A 131 -4.73 4.43 -7.08
N GLU A 132 -3.56 3.83 -6.94
CA GLU A 132 -2.44 4.37 -6.20
C GLU A 132 -1.28 4.61 -7.17
N LEU A 133 -0.87 5.87 -7.31
CA LEU A 133 -0.03 6.28 -8.45
C LEU A 133 1.36 5.65 -8.46
N LEU A 134 2.02 5.59 -7.32
CA LEU A 134 3.35 5.00 -7.18
C LEU A 134 3.60 4.65 -5.73
N ASN A 135 4.11 3.44 -5.49
CA ASN A 135 4.57 3.02 -4.18
C ASN A 135 5.83 3.79 -3.77
N GLU A 136 5.91 4.15 -2.50
CA GLU A 136 7.10 4.48 -1.72
C GLU A 136 8.21 5.29 -2.40
N VAL A 137 7.96 6.55 -2.76
CA VAL A 137 9.04 7.47 -3.13
C VAL A 137 10.07 7.52 -1.99
N THR A 138 11.34 7.26 -2.29
CA THR A 138 12.37 7.07 -1.26
C THR A 138 13.04 8.36 -0.81
N ASP A 139 13.39 9.25 -1.74
CA ASP A 139 14.23 10.42 -1.46
C ASP A 139 13.42 11.72 -1.46
N MET A 140 13.57 12.48 -0.37
CA MET A 140 12.99 13.82 -0.20
C MET A 140 13.47 14.80 -1.27
N ALA A 141 14.66 14.60 -1.85
CA ALA A 141 15.17 15.47 -2.91
C ALA A 141 14.27 15.53 -4.14
N PHE A 142 13.41 14.54 -4.34
CA PHE A 142 12.50 14.47 -5.48
C PHE A 142 11.07 14.96 -5.19
N ILE A 143 10.81 15.58 -4.04
CA ILE A 143 9.43 15.98 -3.68
C ILE A 143 8.81 16.96 -4.69
N ASP A 144 9.56 17.94 -5.16
CA ASP A 144 9.06 18.90 -6.14
C ASP A 144 8.76 18.25 -7.49
N GLN A 145 9.63 17.35 -7.95
CA GLN A 145 9.42 16.55 -9.16
C GLN A 145 8.21 15.64 -9.00
N TRP A 146 8.12 14.93 -7.88
CA TRP A 146 7.01 14.03 -7.59
C TRP A 146 5.66 14.77 -7.54
N ASN A 147 5.60 15.90 -6.87
CA ASN A 147 4.41 16.74 -6.84
C ASN A 147 3.98 17.18 -8.25
N ARG A 148 4.91 17.54 -9.13
CA ARG A 148 4.63 17.88 -10.53
C ARG A 148 4.16 16.65 -11.32
N ILE A 149 4.86 15.53 -11.18
CA ILE A 149 4.57 14.28 -11.91
C ILE A 149 3.22 13.74 -11.50
N SER A 150 2.95 13.62 -10.21
CA SER A 150 1.68 13.08 -9.71
C SER A 150 0.50 13.95 -10.13
N ASN A 151 0.63 15.27 -10.09
CA ASN A 151 -0.43 16.19 -10.48
C ASN A 151 -0.73 16.12 -12.00
N GLU A 152 0.30 16.05 -12.86
CA GLU A 152 0.10 15.83 -14.31
C GLU A 152 -0.51 14.45 -14.60
N CYS A 153 -0.08 13.41 -13.88
CA CYS A 153 -0.65 12.08 -14.00
C CYS A 153 -2.15 12.07 -13.66
N ILE A 154 -2.53 12.67 -12.52
CA ILE A 154 -3.94 12.79 -12.12
C ILE A 154 -4.76 13.52 -13.19
N LYS A 155 -4.28 14.63 -13.69
CA LYS A 155 -4.94 15.39 -14.77
C LYS A 155 -5.21 14.52 -16.00
N ARG A 156 -4.25 13.67 -16.40
CA ARG A 156 -4.42 12.75 -17.54
C ARG A 156 -5.41 11.63 -17.23
N ILE A 157 -5.34 11.04 -16.02
CA ILE A 157 -6.30 10.03 -15.55
C ILE A 157 -7.72 10.59 -15.60
N ARG A 158 -7.95 11.83 -15.16
CA ARG A 158 -9.27 12.48 -15.10
C ARG A 158 -9.96 12.60 -16.46
N ALA A 159 -9.19 12.62 -17.56
CA ALA A 159 -9.77 12.62 -18.91
C ALA A 159 -10.55 11.34 -19.24
N TYR A 160 -10.27 10.23 -18.54
CA TYR A 160 -10.88 8.91 -18.79
C TYR A 160 -11.60 8.34 -17.56
N ALA A 161 -11.16 8.70 -16.36
CA ALA A 161 -11.63 8.19 -15.07
C ALA A 161 -11.96 9.33 -14.10
N PRO A 162 -13.00 10.15 -14.37
CA PRO A 162 -13.31 11.35 -13.59
C PRO A 162 -13.76 11.04 -12.14
N ASP A 163 -14.27 9.82 -11.88
CA ASP A 163 -14.87 9.45 -10.60
C ASP A 163 -14.02 8.51 -9.75
N THR A 164 -12.88 8.02 -10.27
CA THR A 164 -12.01 7.08 -9.59
C THR A 164 -11.25 7.75 -8.44
N LEU A 165 -11.23 7.12 -7.27
CA LEU A 165 -10.37 7.54 -6.16
C LEU A 165 -8.91 7.36 -6.54
N ILE A 166 -8.06 8.34 -6.22
CA ILE A 166 -6.62 8.29 -6.47
C ILE A 166 -5.87 8.54 -5.17
N LEU A 167 -4.98 7.63 -4.84
CA LEU A 167 -4.11 7.71 -3.67
C LEU A 167 -2.74 8.22 -4.08
N VAL A 168 -2.20 9.16 -3.30
CA VAL A 168 -0.88 9.75 -3.52
C VAL A 168 -0.09 9.71 -2.22
N GLY A 169 1.04 9.00 -2.25
CA GLY A 169 2.01 8.97 -1.15
C GLY A 169 3.13 9.99 -1.36
N SER A 170 4.04 10.08 -0.39
CA SER A 170 5.15 11.03 -0.37
C SER A 170 6.49 10.30 -0.21
N TYR A 171 7.56 11.05 0.04
CA TYR A 171 8.92 10.52 0.22
C TYR A 171 9.10 9.76 1.55
N TRP A 172 10.34 9.25 1.79
CA TRP A 172 10.71 8.39 2.91
C TRP A 172 9.78 7.19 3.04
N ASN A 173 9.57 6.49 1.90
CA ASN A 173 8.73 5.31 1.82
C ASN A 173 7.30 5.57 2.31
N ASN A 174 6.68 6.62 1.76
CA ASN A 174 5.34 7.07 2.16
C ASN A 174 5.23 7.41 3.66
N SER A 175 6.29 7.95 4.28
CA SER A 175 6.26 8.34 5.69
C SER A 175 5.10 9.30 5.98
N SER A 176 4.44 9.10 7.13
CA SER A 176 3.39 10.01 7.61
C SER A 176 3.89 11.45 7.78
N GLU A 177 5.17 11.64 8.13
CA GLU A 177 5.79 12.95 8.30
C GLU A 177 5.97 13.70 6.97
N ALA A 178 6.04 12.97 5.85
CA ALA A 178 6.23 13.52 4.52
C ALA A 178 4.93 13.98 3.83
N VAL A 179 3.77 13.55 4.32
CA VAL A 179 2.45 13.92 3.76
C VAL A 179 2.24 15.44 3.73
N LYS A 180 2.78 16.16 4.70
CA LYS A 180 2.69 17.64 4.80
C LYS A 180 3.24 18.36 3.57
N ASP A 181 4.19 17.76 2.85
CA ASP A 181 4.89 18.37 1.71
C ASP A 181 4.25 18.01 0.35
N LEU A 182 3.18 17.22 0.36
CA LEU A 182 2.34 17.01 -0.82
C LEU A 182 1.55 18.27 -1.17
N LEU A 183 1.32 18.48 -2.47
CA LEU A 183 0.41 19.53 -2.95
C LEU A 183 -1.02 19.32 -2.40
N PRO A 184 -1.83 20.39 -2.33
CA PRO A 184 -3.27 20.21 -2.15
C PRO A 184 -3.83 19.23 -3.18
N PRO A 185 -4.84 18.40 -2.82
CA PRO A 185 -5.44 17.45 -3.75
C PRO A 185 -5.92 18.14 -5.03
N TYR A 186 -5.71 17.50 -6.18
CA TYR A 186 -6.15 17.99 -7.47
C TYR A 186 -7.68 18.20 -7.52
N ASP A 187 -8.42 17.30 -6.89
CA ASP A 187 -9.86 17.34 -6.70
C ASP A 187 -10.27 16.58 -5.42
N ASP A 188 -11.57 16.50 -5.15
CA ASP A 188 -12.16 15.88 -3.97
C ASP A 188 -12.06 14.34 -3.93
N LYS A 189 -11.48 13.70 -4.97
CA LYS A 189 -11.28 12.25 -5.08
C LYS A 189 -9.79 11.85 -4.97
N VAL A 190 -8.92 12.80 -4.63
CA VAL A 190 -7.51 12.51 -4.36
C VAL A 190 -7.31 12.38 -2.85
N ILE A 191 -6.71 11.27 -2.44
CA ILE A 191 -6.53 10.82 -1.06
C ILE A 191 -5.03 10.81 -0.73
N TYR A 192 -4.65 11.32 0.44
CA TYR A 192 -3.28 11.18 0.91
C TYR A 192 -3.02 9.78 1.44
N ASN A 193 -1.92 9.18 0.97
CA ASN A 193 -1.46 7.87 1.41
C ASN A 193 -0.20 7.99 2.27
N MET A 194 -0.13 7.19 3.32
CA MET A 194 1.07 6.99 4.14
C MET A 194 1.27 5.51 4.42
N HIS A 195 2.50 5.13 4.79
CA HIS A 195 2.83 3.80 5.33
C HIS A 195 3.32 3.93 6.78
N CYS A 196 3.16 2.89 7.57
CA CYS A 196 3.61 2.91 8.96
C CYS A 196 4.14 1.56 9.42
N TYR A 197 5.45 1.51 9.56
CA TYR A 197 6.15 0.39 10.19
C TYR A 197 6.88 0.81 11.48
N ASP A 198 6.35 1.84 12.16
CA ASP A 198 6.95 2.35 13.39
C ASP A 198 6.58 1.53 14.64
N PRO A 199 7.51 1.40 15.59
CA PRO A 199 8.92 1.71 15.46
C PRO A 199 9.66 0.60 14.70
N ILE A 200 10.50 0.97 13.73
CA ILE A 200 11.23 0.03 12.86
C ILE A 200 11.99 -1.03 13.66
N LYS A 201 12.60 -0.67 14.80
CA LYS A 201 13.31 -1.61 15.68
C LYS A 201 12.44 -2.82 16.10
N PHE A 202 11.11 -2.66 16.16
CA PHE A 202 10.16 -3.71 16.53
C PHE A 202 9.55 -4.37 15.28
N THR A 203 9.04 -3.59 14.35
CA THR A 203 8.30 -4.11 13.19
C THR A 203 9.19 -4.77 12.15
N HIS A 204 10.49 -4.45 12.13
CA HIS A 204 11.49 -5.04 11.23
C HIS A 204 12.59 -5.79 11.99
N GLN A 205 12.40 -6.10 13.27
CA GLN A 205 13.40 -6.83 14.05
C GLN A 205 13.82 -8.13 13.35
N GLY A 206 15.14 -8.34 13.24
CA GLY A 206 15.67 -9.52 12.56
C GLY A 206 15.59 -9.48 11.03
N ALA A 207 15.20 -8.38 10.43
CA ALA A 207 15.27 -8.19 8.99
C ALA A 207 16.74 -8.20 8.53
N TYR A 208 17.02 -8.95 7.46
CA TYR A 208 18.38 -9.12 6.91
C TYR A 208 18.60 -8.29 5.63
N TRP A 209 17.55 -7.67 5.12
CA TRP A 209 17.55 -6.89 3.87
C TRP A 209 17.70 -5.38 4.07
N THR A 210 17.83 -4.93 5.32
CA THR A 210 17.98 -3.51 5.65
C THR A 210 19.02 -3.29 6.74
N ASP A 211 19.77 -2.20 6.62
CA ASP A 211 20.74 -1.75 7.63
C ASP A 211 20.12 -0.89 8.73
N MET A 212 18.80 -0.64 8.69
CA MET A 212 18.09 0.16 9.69
C MET A 212 17.94 -0.54 11.04
N VAL A 213 18.10 -1.86 11.08
CA VAL A 213 17.99 -2.69 12.29
C VAL A 213 19.17 -3.65 12.38
N ASN A 214 19.55 -4.02 13.61
CA ASN A 214 20.47 -5.12 13.82
C ASN A 214 19.70 -6.45 13.70
N PRO A 215 20.06 -7.37 12.78
CA PRO A 215 19.33 -8.61 12.57
C PRO A 215 19.35 -9.58 13.75
N GLU A 216 20.30 -9.40 14.70
CA GLU A 216 20.42 -10.24 15.90
C GLU A 216 19.58 -9.73 17.08
N GLU A 217 19.12 -8.48 17.03
CA GLU A 217 18.34 -7.89 18.11
C GLU A 217 16.87 -8.30 18.04
N ARG A 218 16.27 -8.47 19.22
CA ARG A 218 14.84 -8.76 19.40
C ARG A 218 14.28 -7.88 20.51
N PHE A 219 13.06 -7.38 20.26
CA PHE A 219 12.35 -6.52 21.20
C PHE A 219 10.96 -7.07 21.45
N SER A 220 10.55 -7.10 22.71
CA SER A 220 9.14 -7.25 23.09
C SER A 220 8.37 -5.96 22.78
N PHE A 221 7.05 -6.04 22.76
CA PHE A 221 6.19 -4.86 22.60
C PHE A 221 6.48 -3.80 23.70
N GLU A 222 6.70 -4.25 24.93
CA GLU A 222 7.00 -3.39 26.08
C GLU A 222 8.36 -2.69 25.95
N GLU A 223 9.41 -3.40 25.53
CA GLU A 223 10.75 -2.83 25.31
C GLU A 223 10.80 -1.85 24.13
N ALA A 224 9.87 -1.99 23.19
CA ALA A 224 9.76 -1.06 22.06
C ALA A 224 9.06 0.26 22.44
N GLU A 225 8.47 0.36 23.65
CA GLU A 225 7.79 1.55 24.18
C GLU A 225 6.61 2.03 23.33
N ILE A 226 5.87 1.08 22.73
CA ILE A 226 4.77 1.35 21.82
C ILE A 226 3.52 1.74 22.60
N SER A 227 2.86 2.81 22.17
CA SER A 227 1.62 3.30 22.77
C SER A 227 0.73 4.01 21.74
N PRO A 228 -0.57 4.18 21.99
CA PRO A 228 -1.41 5.01 21.13
C PRO A 228 -0.88 6.45 20.98
N ALA A 229 -0.34 7.05 22.05
CA ALA A 229 0.23 8.39 22.02
C ALA A 229 1.46 8.47 21.09
N TYR A 230 2.25 7.41 21.01
CA TYR A 230 3.36 7.30 20.08
C TYR A 230 2.87 7.45 18.61
N PHE A 231 1.86 6.67 18.21
CA PHE A 231 1.30 6.75 16.85
C PHE A 231 0.57 8.07 16.61
N GLU A 232 -0.14 8.61 17.59
CA GLU A 232 -0.78 9.93 17.45
C GLU A 232 0.26 11.01 17.14
N GLN A 233 1.38 11.01 17.83
CA GLN A 233 2.47 11.95 17.59
C GLN A 233 3.07 11.78 16.19
N ARG A 234 3.20 10.54 15.72
CA ARG A 234 3.73 10.25 14.36
C ARG A 234 2.77 10.73 13.27
N PHE A 235 1.47 10.58 13.47
CA PHE A 235 0.46 10.86 12.44
C PHE A 235 -0.08 12.29 12.46
N ILE A 236 0.20 13.08 13.49
CA ILE A 236 -0.46 14.38 13.70
C ILE A 236 -0.31 15.31 12.48
N SER A 237 0.89 15.40 11.89
CA SER A 237 1.12 16.28 10.74
C SER A 237 0.35 15.84 9.49
N ALA A 238 0.23 14.52 9.24
CA ALA A 238 -0.57 13.98 8.14
C ALA A 238 -2.07 14.20 8.36
N ILE A 239 -2.54 14.01 9.60
CA ILE A 239 -3.93 14.25 9.99
C ILE A 239 -4.30 15.71 9.81
N GLU A 240 -3.44 16.64 10.25
CA GLU A 240 -3.65 18.08 10.10
C GLU A 240 -3.67 18.47 8.62
N LYS A 241 -2.72 17.97 7.83
CA LYS A 241 -2.66 18.22 6.38
C LYS A 241 -3.90 17.70 5.65
N ALA A 242 -4.38 16.51 5.97
CA ALA A 242 -5.60 15.94 5.37
C ALA A 242 -6.83 16.79 5.75
N LYS A 243 -6.94 17.21 7.00
CA LYS A 243 -7.99 18.12 7.48
C LYS A 243 -7.97 19.48 6.77
N GLU A 244 -6.80 20.10 6.67
CA GLU A 244 -6.60 21.39 6.01
C GLU A 244 -7.11 21.37 4.56
N ASN A 245 -6.86 20.25 3.88
CA ASN A 245 -7.21 20.07 2.47
C ASN A 245 -8.56 19.36 2.26
N ASN A 246 -9.30 19.08 3.32
CA ASN A 246 -10.60 18.40 3.27
C ASN A 246 -10.56 17.10 2.46
N THR A 247 -9.53 16.28 2.70
CA THR A 247 -9.39 14.95 2.12
C THR A 247 -9.22 13.89 3.20
N ASP A 248 -9.40 12.60 2.82
CA ASP A 248 -9.16 11.49 3.72
C ASP A 248 -7.65 11.16 3.79
N LEU A 249 -7.27 10.46 4.86
CA LEU A 249 -5.95 9.87 5.03
C LEU A 249 -6.08 8.34 4.98
N TYR A 250 -5.19 7.71 4.25
CA TYR A 250 -5.11 6.27 4.09
C TYR A 250 -3.73 5.77 4.53
N CYS A 251 -3.67 4.63 5.23
CA CYS A 251 -2.43 3.93 5.53
C CYS A 251 -2.34 2.69 4.64
N GLY A 252 -1.60 2.80 3.52
CA GLY A 252 -1.51 1.77 2.47
C GLY A 252 -0.76 0.52 2.88
N GLU A 253 0.16 0.66 3.84
CA GLU A 253 0.89 -0.46 4.41
C GLU A 253 1.16 -0.25 5.89
N TYR A 254 0.96 -1.30 6.68
CA TYR A 254 1.38 -1.39 8.08
C TYR A 254 1.43 -2.85 8.50
N GLY A 255 2.36 -3.20 9.37
CA GLY A 255 2.53 -4.59 9.76
C GLY A 255 3.71 -4.84 10.69
N VAL A 256 3.84 -6.10 11.10
CA VAL A 256 4.91 -6.57 11.99
C VAL A 256 5.52 -7.84 11.42
N ILE A 257 6.84 -7.86 11.32
CA ILE A 257 7.63 -8.99 10.81
C ILE A 257 7.38 -10.28 11.60
N ASP A 258 7.50 -11.41 10.97
CA ASP A 258 7.29 -12.75 11.53
C ASP A 258 8.29 -13.16 12.62
N ARG A 259 9.36 -12.37 12.84
CA ARG A 259 10.33 -12.56 13.94
C ARG A 259 9.84 -12.01 15.29
N SER A 260 8.74 -11.26 15.30
CA SER A 260 8.04 -10.87 16.52
C SER A 260 7.16 -12.02 17.03
N THR A 261 6.87 -12.06 18.34
CA THR A 261 5.94 -13.07 18.88
C THR A 261 4.51 -12.80 18.37
N PRO A 262 3.68 -13.85 18.20
CA PRO A 262 2.27 -13.67 17.83
C PRO A 262 1.52 -12.72 18.76
N GLU A 263 1.72 -12.83 20.07
CA GLU A 263 1.08 -12.02 21.10
C GLU A 263 1.47 -10.56 20.98
N ASP A 264 2.75 -10.27 20.77
CA ASP A 264 3.24 -8.90 20.62
C ASP A 264 2.82 -8.30 19.28
N THR A 265 2.69 -9.13 18.24
CA THR A 265 2.08 -8.72 16.97
C THR A 265 0.64 -8.23 17.20
N VAL A 266 -0.19 -8.98 17.94
CA VAL A 266 -1.57 -8.57 18.28
C VAL A 266 -1.60 -7.27 19.08
N LYS A 267 -0.72 -7.11 20.07
CA LYS A 267 -0.62 -5.86 20.85
C LYS A 267 -0.33 -4.65 19.96
N TRP A 268 0.60 -4.80 19.02
CA TRP A 268 0.95 -3.74 18.08
C TRP A 268 -0.23 -3.36 17.18
N PHE A 269 -0.89 -4.35 16.55
CA PHE A 269 -2.08 -4.12 15.72
C PHE A 269 -3.21 -3.44 16.52
N LYS A 270 -3.46 -3.89 17.73
CA LYS A 270 -4.44 -3.27 18.63
C LYS A 270 -4.10 -1.82 18.94
N CYS A 271 -2.82 -1.54 19.17
CA CYS A 271 -2.34 -0.21 19.52
C CYS A 271 -2.53 0.77 18.36
N ILE A 272 -2.01 0.44 17.18
CA ILE A 272 -2.12 1.31 16.00
C ILE A 272 -3.58 1.46 15.53
N ASN A 273 -4.37 0.37 15.58
CA ASN A 273 -5.78 0.41 15.22
C ASN A 273 -6.59 1.39 16.08
N SER A 274 -6.26 1.52 17.36
CA SER A 274 -6.93 2.48 18.25
C SER A 274 -6.80 3.92 17.75
N VAL A 275 -5.68 4.25 17.10
CA VAL A 275 -5.42 5.56 16.50
C VAL A 275 -6.11 5.69 15.15
N PHE A 276 -6.08 4.64 14.32
CA PHE A 276 -6.81 4.62 13.05
C PHE A 276 -8.31 4.85 13.26
N GLU A 277 -8.93 4.14 14.21
CA GLU A 277 -10.35 4.31 14.52
C GLU A 277 -10.66 5.70 15.12
N LYS A 278 -9.79 6.23 16.00
CA LYS A 278 -9.96 7.55 16.59
C LYS A 278 -10.00 8.68 15.57
N TYR A 279 -9.18 8.58 14.53
CA TYR A 279 -9.03 9.63 13.51
C TYR A 279 -9.71 9.30 12.18
N GLY A 280 -10.35 8.12 12.07
CA GLY A 280 -11.03 7.69 10.85
C GLY A 280 -10.08 7.38 9.69
N ILE A 281 -8.84 6.94 9.99
CA ILE A 281 -7.82 6.60 8.99
C ILE A 281 -8.16 5.24 8.40
N ALA A 282 -8.36 5.19 7.08
CA ALA A 282 -8.51 3.95 6.36
C ALA A 282 -7.14 3.27 6.17
N ARG A 283 -7.11 1.94 6.04
CA ARG A 283 -5.83 1.20 6.12
C ARG A 283 -5.83 -0.13 5.39
N CYS A 284 -4.64 -0.61 5.05
CA CYS A 284 -4.40 -1.88 4.40
C CYS A 284 -3.16 -2.56 5.00
N ALA A 285 -3.35 -3.69 5.68
CA ALA A 285 -2.25 -4.38 6.35
C ALA A 285 -1.30 -5.05 5.34
N TRP A 286 -0.02 -4.94 5.57
CA TRP A 286 1.02 -5.67 4.87
C TRP A 286 1.42 -6.89 5.69
N SER A 287 1.29 -8.10 5.20
CA SER A 287 0.79 -8.60 3.94
C SER A 287 -0.20 -9.74 4.19
N TYR A 288 -0.97 -10.16 3.18
CA TYR A 288 -1.90 -11.29 3.31
C TYR A 288 -1.18 -12.59 3.70
N LYS A 289 -0.12 -12.98 2.97
CA LYS A 289 0.69 -14.16 3.29
C LYS A 289 2.14 -13.98 2.85
N GLU A 290 3.05 -14.71 3.49
CA GLU A 290 4.50 -14.66 3.24
C GLU A 290 5.05 -13.22 3.32
N MET A 291 6.06 -12.87 2.54
CA MET A 291 6.70 -11.55 2.52
C MET A 291 7.19 -11.11 3.91
N ASP A 292 7.57 -12.06 4.77
CA ASP A 292 7.97 -11.88 6.16
C ASP A 292 6.92 -11.25 7.11
N PHE A 293 5.74 -10.88 6.59
CA PHE A 293 4.67 -10.20 7.33
C PHE A 293 3.30 -10.91 7.22
N GLY A 294 3.27 -12.15 6.75
CA GLY A 294 2.06 -12.85 6.37
C GLY A 294 1.04 -13.04 7.50
N LEU A 295 -0.13 -12.41 7.36
CA LEU A 295 -1.24 -12.55 8.32
C LEU A 295 -1.94 -13.91 8.21
N ALA A 296 -1.88 -14.56 7.04
CA ALA A 296 -2.43 -15.88 6.80
C ALA A 296 -1.50 -17.02 7.23
N ASP A 297 -0.26 -16.71 7.61
CA ASP A 297 0.78 -17.69 7.91
C ASP A 297 0.53 -18.40 9.23
N SER A 298 0.93 -19.67 9.31
CA SER A 298 0.59 -20.56 10.41
C SER A 298 1.10 -20.09 11.78
N ARG A 299 2.15 -19.26 11.82
CA ARG A 299 2.65 -18.69 13.08
C ARG A 299 1.58 -17.91 13.85
N LEU A 300 0.56 -17.38 13.16
CA LEU A 300 -0.51 -16.58 13.76
C LEU A 300 -1.79 -17.39 14.02
N ASP A 301 -1.82 -18.71 13.74
CA ASP A 301 -3.05 -19.51 13.82
C ASP A 301 -3.78 -19.37 15.18
N ASP A 302 -3.03 -19.39 16.27
CA ASP A 302 -3.59 -19.35 17.63
C ASP A 302 -4.10 -17.95 18.04
N VAL A 303 -3.67 -16.89 17.37
CA VAL A 303 -4.02 -15.50 17.70
C VAL A 303 -4.73 -14.76 16.57
N ARG A 304 -4.89 -15.38 15.40
CA ARG A 304 -5.43 -14.72 14.20
C ARG A 304 -6.82 -14.14 14.43
N ASP A 305 -7.72 -14.86 15.06
CA ASP A 305 -9.08 -14.38 15.32
C ASP A 305 -9.11 -13.13 16.22
N GLU A 306 -8.13 -13.00 17.11
CA GLU A 306 -7.96 -11.80 17.93
C GLU A 306 -7.35 -10.66 17.10
N LEU A 307 -6.32 -10.95 16.30
CA LEU A 307 -5.64 -9.97 15.45
C LEU A 307 -6.61 -9.34 14.44
N LEU A 308 -7.46 -10.15 13.79
CA LEU A 308 -8.40 -9.69 12.77
C LEU A 308 -9.41 -8.64 13.28
N LYS A 309 -9.63 -8.55 14.60
CA LYS A 309 -10.47 -7.50 15.20
C LYS A 309 -9.83 -6.10 15.08
N TYR A 310 -8.54 -6.05 14.82
CA TYR A 310 -7.73 -4.82 14.77
C TYR A 310 -7.21 -4.47 13.37
N LEU A 311 -7.70 -5.13 12.32
CA LEU A 311 -7.50 -4.72 10.93
C LEU A 311 -8.28 -3.47 10.59
#